data_85982c448c9a2e488991d48c888309c5
#
_entry.id   85982c448c9a2e488991d48c888309c5
#
_cell.length_a   1.000
_cell.length_b   1.000
_cell.length_c   1.000
_cell.angle_alpha   90.00
_cell.angle_beta   90.00
_cell.angle_gamma   90.00
#
_symmetry.space_group_name_H-M   'P 1'
#
loop_
_entity.id
_entity.type
_entity.pdbx_description
1 polymer ?
#
loop_
_entity_poly.entity_id
_entity_poly.type
_entity_poly.pdbx_seq_one_letter_code
_entity_poly.pdbx_strand_id
1 'polypeptide(L)'
;MGTFALVAPPAQATEITVPCDPAALVQAVSAANATSEPDTLSLAANCVYTLTAVADATWKAGLPSIQGKLTVDGNHATIERAKDAPRFRIISNWGDLTLNEVTIAGGHAPDGVGTNSYGDANPGGSGGGIENWGPLTITDSVISGNTSGSGAPGADATATTTAGRGGGGGFGGGISSYSSSQITLTITRTSIIGNATGAGGPGGNGVAAKPGGRGGSAGFGAGVDVVSGTVLRITGGSVTGNSAGSGGKGGTGGAEGGGAGDGGSGGVAGGVFMSSSQGVLLNPAFTGTTVTGNQAGRGGDAGVAGPGGYSGYSGYGGRGGGLGVFDDSLTLDQVKVGDNAAGEPGAGSYPSPASGGGIHTLNARVTLVNGAAVSGNLPDNCVSPADVPGCVNDFRTAEVHGPDQRAIAERAAVIRR
;
A
#
# COMPACT_ATOMS: atom_id res chain seq x y z
N MET A 1 21.11 -30.72 -52.99
CA MET A 1 21.41 -29.43 -52.35
C MET A 1 20.81 -29.48 -50.96
N GLY A 2 21.60 -29.71 -49.95
CA GLY A 2 21.12 -29.71 -48.56
C GLY A 2 21.10 -28.29 -48.02
N THR A 3 19.93 -27.81 -47.60
CA THR A 3 19.79 -26.55 -46.87
C THR A 3 20.29 -26.75 -45.46
N PHE A 4 21.43 -26.19 -45.13
CA PHE A 4 21.84 -26.02 -43.75
C PHE A 4 20.97 -24.94 -43.10
N ALA A 5 20.10 -25.35 -42.19
CA ALA A 5 19.44 -24.42 -41.31
C ALA A 5 20.49 -23.87 -40.35
N LEU A 6 20.82 -22.59 -40.44
CA LEU A 6 21.57 -21.88 -39.41
C LEU A 6 20.75 -21.89 -38.13
N VAL A 7 21.11 -22.72 -37.16
CA VAL A 7 20.61 -22.62 -35.82
C VAL A 7 21.20 -21.33 -35.23
N ALA A 8 20.36 -20.33 -34.98
CA ALA A 8 20.82 -19.15 -34.25
C ALA A 8 21.38 -19.58 -32.89
N PRO A 9 22.52 -19.03 -32.44
CA PRO A 9 23.02 -19.33 -31.11
C PRO A 9 21.96 -18.97 -30.09
N PRO A 10 21.85 -19.74 -28.97
CA PRO A 10 20.92 -19.37 -27.90
C PRO A 10 21.27 -17.94 -27.45
N ALA A 11 20.24 -17.12 -27.30
CA ALA A 11 20.39 -15.79 -26.71
C ALA A 11 21.02 -15.97 -25.32
N GLN A 12 22.02 -15.17 -24.99
CA GLN A 12 22.72 -15.23 -23.70
C GLN A 12 22.16 -14.13 -22.79
N ALA A 13 22.10 -14.44 -21.49
CA ALA A 13 21.84 -13.43 -20.46
C ALA A 13 22.78 -12.23 -20.65
N THR A 14 22.22 -11.03 -20.72
CA THR A 14 22.99 -9.81 -20.99
C THR A 14 23.13 -8.99 -19.71
N GLU A 15 24.36 -8.62 -19.39
CA GLU A 15 24.64 -7.61 -18.37
C GLU A 15 24.73 -6.23 -19.04
N ILE A 16 23.88 -5.31 -18.62
CA ILE A 16 23.79 -3.95 -19.15
C ILE A 16 24.24 -2.99 -18.05
N THR A 17 25.38 -2.32 -18.25
CA THR A 17 25.83 -1.24 -17.38
C THR A 17 25.00 0.02 -17.67
N VAL A 18 24.34 0.56 -16.66
CA VAL A 18 23.46 1.74 -16.78
C VAL A 18 24.18 2.96 -16.23
N PRO A 19 24.54 3.96 -17.06
CA PRO A 19 25.15 5.19 -16.56
C PRO A 19 24.17 5.97 -15.67
N CYS A 20 24.69 6.94 -14.89
CA CYS A 20 23.88 7.78 -14.00
C CYS A 20 23.03 8.78 -14.80
N ASP A 21 22.06 8.27 -15.55
CA ASP A 21 21.13 9.01 -16.39
C ASP A 21 19.76 8.31 -16.37
N PRO A 22 18.68 8.98 -15.93
CA PRO A 22 17.34 8.40 -15.90
C PRO A 22 16.84 7.94 -17.28
N ALA A 23 17.21 8.62 -18.37
CA ALA A 23 16.82 8.20 -19.72
C ALA A 23 17.53 6.90 -20.13
N ALA A 24 18.80 6.73 -19.76
CA ALA A 24 19.50 5.49 -19.98
C ALA A 24 18.91 4.31 -19.20
N LEU A 25 18.44 4.54 -17.96
CA LEU A 25 17.73 3.51 -17.19
C LEU A 25 16.42 3.09 -17.88
N VAL A 26 15.61 4.04 -18.36
CA VAL A 26 14.37 3.75 -19.11
C VAL A 26 14.67 2.95 -20.38
N GLN A 27 15.71 3.31 -21.12
CA GLN A 27 16.15 2.58 -22.32
C GLN A 27 16.64 1.16 -21.98
N ALA A 28 17.39 1.00 -20.90
CA ALA A 28 17.91 -0.31 -20.47
C ALA A 28 16.76 -1.27 -20.09
N VAL A 29 15.75 -0.80 -19.36
CA VAL A 29 14.56 -1.60 -19.07
C VAL A 29 13.79 -1.96 -20.35
N SER A 30 13.67 -1.02 -21.30
CA SER A 30 13.02 -1.30 -22.60
C SER A 30 13.80 -2.34 -23.40
N ALA A 31 15.14 -2.30 -23.38
CA ALA A 31 15.99 -3.26 -24.06
C ALA A 31 15.86 -4.66 -23.43
N ALA A 32 15.88 -4.75 -22.09
CA ALA A 32 15.67 -6.01 -21.39
C ALA A 32 14.30 -6.64 -21.68
N ASN A 33 13.25 -5.84 -21.82
CA ASN A 33 11.93 -6.34 -22.23
C ASN A 33 11.85 -6.85 -23.67
N ALA A 34 12.83 -6.53 -24.50
CA ALA A 34 12.88 -6.98 -25.91
C ALA A 34 13.53 -8.35 -26.08
N THR A 35 14.14 -8.91 -25.04
CA THR A 35 14.76 -10.24 -25.02
C THR A 35 13.86 -11.24 -24.30
N SER A 36 14.04 -12.53 -24.54
CA SER A 36 13.39 -13.63 -23.79
C SER A 36 14.29 -14.20 -22.68
N GLU A 37 15.55 -13.81 -22.68
CA GLU A 37 16.57 -14.31 -21.75
C GLU A 37 16.60 -13.43 -20.48
N PRO A 38 17.09 -13.99 -19.37
CA PRO A 38 17.29 -13.19 -18.15
C PRO A 38 18.34 -12.10 -18.38
N ASP A 39 18.00 -10.86 -18.09
CA ASP A 39 18.91 -9.72 -18.18
C ASP A 39 19.26 -9.18 -16.79
N THR A 40 20.44 -8.57 -16.68
CA THR A 40 20.89 -7.87 -15.47
C THR A 40 21.23 -6.43 -15.81
N LEU A 41 20.63 -5.47 -15.09
CA LEU A 41 21.00 -4.07 -15.13
C LEU A 41 21.93 -3.77 -13.95
N SER A 42 23.18 -3.39 -14.23
CA SER A 42 24.12 -2.92 -13.21
C SER A 42 24.08 -1.39 -13.19
N LEU A 43 23.47 -0.81 -12.15
CA LEU A 43 23.31 0.64 -12.01
C LEU A 43 24.62 1.30 -11.58
N ALA A 44 24.80 2.56 -11.96
CA ALA A 44 25.92 3.35 -11.47
C ALA A 44 25.85 3.49 -9.94
N ALA A 45 26.94 3.18 -9.26
CA ALA A 45 26.99 3.16 -7.80
C ALA A 45 26.61 4.50 -7.18
N ASN A 46 25.73 4.46 -6.13
CA ASN A 46 25.25 5.63 -5.41
C ASN A 46 24.56 6.70 -6.29
N CYS A 47 24.17 6.37 -7.51
CA CYS A 47 23.47 7.28 -8.41
C CYS A 47 22.04 7.53 -7.97
N VAL A 48 21.52 8.74 -8.25
CA VAL A 48 20.12 9.07 -8.10
C VAL A 48 19.49 9.21 -9.49
N TYR A 49 18.63 8.26 -9.85
CA TYR A 49 17.85 8.27 -11.08
C TYR A 49 16.51 8.95 -10.81
N THR A 50 16.42 10.26 -11.03
CA THR A 50 15.22 11.05 -10.79
C THR A 50 14.30 11.02 -12.00
N LEU A 51 13.21 10.28 -11.92
CA LEU A 51 12.20 10.15 -12.98
C LEU A 51 11.25 11.36 -12.97
N THR A 52 11.13 12.01 -14.10
CA THR A 52 10.31 13.23 -14.26
C THR A 52 9.04 13.03 -15.07
N ALA A 53 8.89 11.88 -15.73
CA ALA A 53 7.78 11.58 -16.63
C ALA A 53 7.38 10.10 -16.55
N VAL A 54 6.18 9.82 -17.03
CA VAL A 54 5.64 8.47 -17.21
C VAL A 54 6.33 7.83 -18.42
N ALA A 55 6.97 6.67 -18.23
CA ALA A 55 7.50 5.87 -19.34
C ALA A 55 6.47 4.82 -19.80
N ASP A 56 5.63 4.31 -18.91
CA ASP A 56 4.51 3.43 -19.25
C ASP A 56 3.17 4.13 -19.03
N ALA A 57 2.53 4.58 -20.11
CA ALA A 57 1.27 5.30 -20.05
C ALA A 57 0.08 4.42 -19.63
N THR A 58 0.14 3.10 -19.86
CA THR A 58 -0.92 2.15 -19.52
C THR A 58 -1.00 1.97 -18.00
N TRP A 59 0.13 1.66 -17.40
CA TRP A 59 0.22 1.37 -15.96
C TRP A 59 0.63 2.59 -15.13
N LYS A 60 0.82 3.76 -15.78
CA LYS A 60 1.25 4.99 -15.11
C LYS A 60 2.51 4.76 -14.28
N ALA A 61 3.52 4.16 -14.88
CA ALA A 61 4.80 3.88 -14.25
C ALA A 61 5.92 4.76 -14.82
N GLY A 62 6.88 5.12 -13.97
CA GLY A 62 8.05 5.91 -14.36
C GLY A 62 9.10 5.12 -15.13
N LEU A 63 9.08 3.79 -14.99
CA LEU A 63 9.84 2.85 -15.82
C LEU A 63 8.89 2.08 -16.75
N PRO A 64 9.35 1.56 -17.89
CA PRO A 64 8.59 0.58 -18.68
C PRO A 64 8.21 -0.61 -17.79
N SER A 65 7.00 -1.15 -17.94
CA SER A 65 6.58 -2.32 -17.19
C SER A 65 7.49 -3.50 -17.47
N ILE A 66 7.91 -4.19 -16.40
CA ILE A 66 8.77 -5.35 -16.50
C ILE A 66 7.95 -6.52 -17.03
N GLN A 67 8.38 -7.14 -18.14
CA GLN A 67 7.67 -8.24 -18.79
C GLN A 67 8.41 -9.57 -18.71
N GLY A 68 9.74 -9.53 -18.70
CA GLY A 68 10.63 -10.68 -18.69
C GLY A 68 11.23 -10.96 -17.31
N LYS A 69 12.32 -11.75 -17.31
CA LYS A 69 13.13 -11.97 -16.13
C LYS A 69 14.23 -10.91 -16.06
N LEU A 70 14.18 -10.05 -15.05
CA LEU A 70 15.08 -8.92 -14.89
C LEU A 70 15.67 -8.87 -13.49
N THR A 71 16.99 -8.75 -13.41
CA THR A 71 17.72 -8.40 -12.19
C THR A 71 18.19 -6.95 -12.28
N VAL A 72 18.00 -6.18 -11.22
CA VAL A 72 18.55 -4.83 -11.07
C VAL A 72 19.52 -4.86 -9.88
N ASP A 73 20.82 -4.82 -10.18
CA ASP A 73 21.87 -4.63 -9.19
C ASP A 73 22.07 -3.12 -9.01
N GLY A 74 21.50 -2.62 -7.93
CA GLY A 74 21.37 -1.19 -7.67
C GLY A 74 22.67 -0.52 -7.26
N ASN A 75 23.63 -1.24 -6.68
CA ASN A 75 24.88 -0.66 -6.17
C ASN A 75 24.64 0.57 -5.29
N HIS A 76 23.63 0.49 -4.41
CA HIS A 76 23.15 1.56 -3.54
C HIS A 76 22.56 2.78 -4.27
N ALA A 77 22.18 2.66 -5.53
CA ALA A 77 21.49 3.71 -6.26
C ALA A 77 20.07 3.92 -5.75
N THR A 78 19.54 5.10 -6.02
CA THR A 78 18.15 5.47 -5.77
C THR A 78 17.42 5.66 -7.10
N ILE A 79 16.25 5.05 -7.24
CA ILE A 79 15.30 5.33 -8.32
C ILE A 79 14.12 6.05 -7.68
N GLU A 80 13.92 7.32 -8.04
CA GLU A 80 12.90 8.13 -7.42
C GLU A 80 12.06 8.91 -8.44
N ARG A 81 10.82 9.25 -8.06
CA ARG A 81 10.01 10.19 -8.80
C ARG A 81 10.35 11.62 -8.35
N ALA A 82 10.59 12.52 -9.27
CA ALA A 82 10.75 13.94 -8.97
C ALA A 82 9.50 14.47 -8.24
N LYS A 83 9.70 15.26 -7.20
CA LYS A 83 8.62 15.76 -6.35
C LYS A 83 7.52 16.48 -7.16
N ASP A 84 7.91 17.27 -8.15
CA ASP A 84 7.02 18.09 -8.97
C ASP A 84 6.58 17.38 -10.27
N ALA A 85 7.00 16.13 -10.47
CA ALA A 85 6.55 15.32 -11.61
C ALA A 85 5.06 14.95 -11.49
N PRO A 86 4.38 14.64 -12.61
CA PRO A 86 3.06 14.01 -12.57
C PRO A 86 3.04 12.81 -11.63
N ARG A 87 1.87 12.44 -11.10
CA ARG A 87 1.73 11.26 -10.25
C ARG A 87 1.88 9.99 -11.07
N PHE A 88 2.85 9.17 -10.70
CA PHE A 88 3.09 7.84 -11.24
C PHE A 88 3.82 6.97 -10.23
N ARG A 89 3.60 5.65 -10.29
CA ARG A 89 4.39 4.66 -9.55
C ARG A 89 5.78 4.53 -10.14
N ILE A 90 6.73 4.00 -9.40
CA ILE A 90 8.08 3.81 -9.96
C ILE A 90 8.10 2.60 -10.90
N ILE A 91 7.60 1.44 -10.43
CA ILE A 91 7.67 0.14 -11.12
C ILE A 91 6.29 -0.47 -11.25
N SER A 92 6.00 -1.06 -12.43
CA SER A 92 4.94 -2.04 -12.65
C SER A 92 5.59 -3.36 -13.08
N ASN A 93 5.46 -4.42 -12.28
CA ASN A 93 6.08 -5.71 -12.53
C ASN A 93 5.06 -6.77 -12.96
N TRP A 94 5.22 -7.30 -14.16
CA TRP A 94 4.46 -8.42 -14.73
C TRP A 94 5.33 -9.64 -14.99
N GLY A 95 6.67 -9.47 -14.91
CA GLY A 95 7.69 -10.49 -15.11
C GLY A 95 8.22 -11.06 -13.79
N ASP A 96 9.42 -11.61 -13.84
CA ASP A 96 10.19 -12.11 -12.69
C ASP A 96 11.28 -11.08 -12.36
N LEU A 97 11.03 -10.23 -11.36
CA LEU A 97 11.90 -9.11 -11.02
C LEU A 97 12.70 -9.38 -9.75
N THR A 98 14.00 -9.15 -9.84
CA THR A 98 14.90 -9.10 -8.68
C THR A 98 15.49 -7.71 -8.52
N LEU A 99 15.41 -7.16 -7.31
CA LEU A 99 15.98 -5.87 -6.92
C LEU A 99 16.99 -6.09 -5.79
N ASN A 100 18.25 -5.74 -6.05
CA ASN A 100 19.35 -5.86 -5.09
C ASN A 100 19.92 -4.47 -4.81
N GLU A 101 20.18 -4.14 -3.54
CA GLU A 101 20.89 -2.93 -3.10
C GLU A 101 20.38 -1.64 -3.78
N VAL A 102 19.04 -1.46 -3.89
CA VAL A 102 18.44 -0.30 -4.53
C VAL A 102 17.41 0.37 -3.63
N THR A 103 17.33 1.69 -3.70
CA THR A 103 16.25 2.46 -3.07
C THR A 103 15.17 2.81 -4.10
N ILE A 104 13.92 2.46 -3.81
CA ILE A 104 12.73 2.86 -4.58
C ILE A 104 11.96 3.91 -3.78
N ALA A 105 11.93 5.16 -4.26
CA ALA A 105 11.45 6.25 -3.44
C ALA A 105 10.50 7.24 -4.15
N GLY A 106 9.60 7.86 -3.37
CA GLY A 106 8.80 8.99 -3.80
C GLY A 106 7.77 8.70 -4.90
N GLY A 107 7.56 7.43 -5.25
CA GLY A 107 6.52 7.02 -6.19
C GLY A 107 5.14 7.43 -5.67
N HIS A 108 4.24 7.84 -6.57
CA HIS A 108 2.90 8.26 -6.21
C HIS A 108 1.92 7.76 -7.27
N ALA A 109 1.25 6.65 -7.00
CA ALA A 109 0.26 6.13 -7.93
C ALA A 109 -0.87 7.16 -8.17
N PRO A 110 -1.51 7.18 -9.35
CA PRO A 110 -2.52 8.19 -9.67
C PRO A 110 -3.72 8.15 -8.74
N ASP A 111 -4.29 9.31 -8.44
CA ASP A 111 -5.60 9.38 -7.79
C ASP A 111 -6.71 8.88 -8.72
N GLY A 112 -7.82 8.47 -8.13
CA GLY A 112 -9.05 8.21 -8.86
C GLY A 112 -9.57 9.47 -9.54
N VAL A 113 -10.11 9.33 -10.73
CA VAL A 113 -10.66 10.44 -11.52
C VAL A 113 -12.02 10.07 -12.06
N GLY A 114 -12.99 10.96 -11.90
CA GLY A 114 -14.34 10.78 -12.42
C GLY A 114 -15.19 9.78 -11.64
N THR A 115 -16.37 9.54 -12.18
CA THR A 115 -17.40 8.67 -11.59
C THR A 115 -17.93 7.69 -12.64
N ASN A 116 -18.52 6.58 -12.17
CA ASN A 116 -19.25 5.65 -13.03
C ASN A 116 -20.65 6.20 -13.37
N SER A 117 -21.45 5.44 -14.12
CA SER A 117 -22.81 5.81 -14.53
C SER A 117 -23.81 5.98 -13.37
N TYR A 118 -23.48 5.49 -12.20
CA TYR A 118 -24.29 5.65 -10.97
C TYR A 118 -23.85 6.85 -10.13
N GLY A 119 -22.82 7.58 -10.55
CA GLY A 119 -22.24 8.70 -9.81
C GLY A 119 -21.22 8.28 -8.73
N ASP A 120 -20.96 6.99 -8.54
CA ASP A 120 -19.94 6.51 -7.63
C ASP A 120 -18.55 6.76 -8.19
N ALA A 121 -17.66 7.24 -7.36
CA ALA A 121 -16.34 7.68 -7.76
C ALA A 121 -15.35 6.52 -8.00
N ASN A 122 -14.40 6.75 -8.90
CA ASN A 122 -13.34 5.80 -9.18
C ASN A 122 -12.29 5.77 -8.06
N PRO A 123 -11.72 4.58 -7.77
CA PRO A 123 -10.68 4.44 -6.76
C PRO A 123 -9.34 5.01 -7.22
N GLY A 124 -8.44 5.25 -6.26
CA GLY A 124 -7.04 5.55 -6.50
C GLY A 124 -6.25 4.33 -6.95
N GLY A 125 -5.12 4.56 -7.63
CA GLY A 125 -4.19 3.52 -8.08
C GLY A 125 -3.42 2.91 -6.91
N SER A 126 -3.13 1.61 -6.97
CA SER A 126 -2.33 0.87 -5.99
C SER A 126 -0.84 0.88 -6.31
N GLY A 127 0.03 0.46 -5.38
CA GLY A 127 1.45 0.32 -5.61
C GLY A 127 2.15 1.66 -5.90
N GLY A 128 2.31 2.52 -4.89
CA GLY A 128 2.98 3.81 -5.09
C GLY A 128 4.43 3.66 -5.53
N GLY A 129 5.18 2.78 -4.88
CA GLY A 129 6.52 2.38 -5.30
C GLY A 129 6.46 1.30 -6.37
N ILE A 130 5.87 0.14 -6.04
CA ILE A 130 5.84 -1.05 -6.88
C ILE A 130 4.40 -1.61 -6.93
N GLU A 131 3.86 -1.76 -8.12
CA GLU A 131 2.69 -2.58 -8.41
C GLU A 131 3.16 -3.90 -9.00
N ASN A 132 2.84 -5.01 -8.33
CA ASN A 132 3.42 -6.31 -8.62
C ASN A 132 2.38 -7.37 -9.00
N TRP A 133 2.57 -8.02 -10.14
CA TRP A 133 1.73 -9.10 -10.68
C TRP A 133 2.52 -10.38 -10.96
N GLY A 134 3.86 -10.35 -10.83
CA GLY A 134 4.77 -11.46 -11.06
C GLY A 134 5.63 -11.79 -9.83
N PRO A 135 6.47 -12.82 -9.89
CA PRO A 135 7.48 -13.06 -8.88
C PRO A 135 8.33 -11.81 -8.62
N LEU A 136 8.58 -11.50 -7.34
CA LEU A 136 9.38 -10.35 -6.95
C LEU A 136 10.31 -10.71 -5.79
N THR A 137 11.59 -10.47 -5.98
CA THR A 137 12.61 -10.61 -4.94
C THR A 137 13.27 -9.25 -4.68
N ILE A 138 13.34 -8.85 -3.40
CA ILE A 138 13.96 -7.60 -2.98
C ILE A 138 14.97 -7.91 -1.87
N THR A 139 16.23 -7.55 -2.08
CA THR A 139 17.30 -7.85 -1.13
C THR A 139 18.13 -6.60 -0.85
N ASP A 140 18.53 -6.39 0.43
CA ASP A 140 19.43 -5.32 0.88
C ASP A 140 19.02 -3.91 0.38
N SER A 141 17.72 -3.65 0.30
CA SER A 141 17.11 -2.52 -0.40
C SER A 141 16.28 -1.61 0.53
N VAL A 142 15.81 -0.49 -0.01
CA VAL A 142 14.94 0.43 0.71
C VAL A 142 13.72 0.79 -0.15
N ILE A 143 12.52 0.63 0.41
CA ILE A 143 11.27 1.08 -0.22
C ILE A 143 10.70 2.21 0.63
N SER A 144 10.81 3.47 0.19
CA SER A 144 10.57 4.60 1.08
C SER A 144 9.75 5.75 0.49
N GLY A 145 8.87 6.33 1.32
CA GLY A 145 8.16 7.55 0.97
C GLY A 145 7.25 7.43 -0.24
N ASN A 146 6.82 6.22 -0.60
CA ASN A 146 5.91 5.98 -1.71
C ASN A 146 4.46 6.09 -1.25
N THR A 147 3.56 6.52 -2.14
CA THR A 147 2.15 6.74 -1.82
C THR A 147 1.25 6.16 -2.91
N SER A 148 0.22 5.41 -2.52
CA SER A 148 -0.83 5.03 -3.46
C SER A 148 -1.84 6.16 -3.67
N GLY A 149 -2.66 6.09 -4.73
CA GLY A 149 -3.59 7.15 -5.10
C GLY A 149 -4.78 7.27 -4.15
N SER A 150 -5.32 8.47 -3.96
CA SER A 150 -6.57 8.70 -3.23
C SER A 150 -7.79 8.46 -4.13
N GLY A 151 -8.92 8.11 -3.54
CA GLY A 151 -10.19 7.97 -4.25
C GLY A 151 -10.74 9.31 -4.73
N ALA A 152 -11.44 9.31 -5.86
CA ALA A 152 -12.14 10.50 -6.38
C ALA A 152 -13.36 10.87 -5.51
N PRO A 153 -13.87 12.12 -5.57
CA PRO A 153 -15.14 12.50 -4.96
C PRO A 153 -16.33 11.89 -5.69
N GLY A 154 -17.35 11.43 -4.96
CA GLY A 154 -18.63 11.02 -5.51
C GLY A 154 -19.38 12.21 -6.14
N ALA A 155 -20.20 11.94 -7.14
CA ALA A 155 -21.02 12.97 -7.78
C ALA A 155 -22.10 13.49 -6.82
N ASP A 156 -22.35 14.78 -6.85
CA ASP A 156 -23.50 15.37 -6.15
C ASP A 156 -24.83 14.85 -6.72
N ALA A 157 -25.84 14.79 -5.88
CA ALA A 157 -27.20 14.45 -6.33
C ALA A 157 -27.73 15.52 -7.29
N THR A 158 -28.60 15.09 -8.18
CA THR A 158 -29.39 15.98 -9.04
C THR A 158 -30.90 15.76 -8.76
N ALA A 159 -31.77 16.45 -9.45
CA ALA A 159 -33.21 16.19 -9.34
C ALA A 159 -33.55 14.71 -9.64
N THR A 160 -32.81 14.07 -10.55
CA THR A 160 -33.09 12.69 -11.01
C THR A 160 -32.14 11.62 -10.45
N THR A 161 -30.95 11.99 -9.95
CA THR A 161 -29.96 11.05 -9.42
C THR A 161 -29.76 11.21 -7.91
N THR A 162 -29.31 10.17 -7.23
CA THR A 162 -28.83 10.20 -5.83
C THR A 162 -27.37 10.66 -5.79
N ALA A 163 -26.90 11.10 -4.62
CA ALA A 163 -25.49 11.39 -4.41
C ALA A 163 -24.66 10.10 -4.49
N GLY A 164 -23.55 10.18 -5.20
CA GLY A 164 -22.62 9.07 -5.40
C GLY A 164 -21.70 8.84 -4.19
N ARG A 165 -21.17 7.64 -4.08
CA ARG A 165 -20.15 7.30 -3.07
C ARG A 165 -18.79 7.84 -3.47
N GLY A 166 -17.97 8.20 -2.50
CA GLY A 166 -16.56 8.47 -2.70
C GLY A 166 -15.79 7.23 -3.13
N GLY A 167 -14.78 7.39 -3.96
CA GLY A 167 -13.91 6.31 -4.42
C GLY A 167 -13.03 5.78 -3.28
N GLY A 168 -12.63 4.52 -3.35
CA GLY A 168 -11.66 3.95 -2.42
C GLY A 168 -10.25 4.49 -2.62
N GLY A 169 -9.44 4.57 -1.57
CA GLY A 169 -7.99 4.78 -1.70
C GLY A 169 -7.30 3.55 -2.28
N GLY A 170 -6.19 3.74 -3.01
CA GLY A 170 -5.34 2.67 -3.52
C GLY A 170 -4.60 1.93 -2.39
N PHE A 171 -4.23 0.70 -2.65
CA PHE A 171 -3.55 -0.20 -1.70
C PHE A 171 -2.03 -0.14 -1.87
N GLY A 172 -1.26 -0.62 -0.86
CA GLY A 172 0.19 -0.76 -0.96
C GLY A 172 0.91 0.54 -1.32
N GLY A 173 1.14 1.43 -0.36
CA GLY A 173 1.91 2.65 -0.63
C GLY A 173 3.31 2.34 -1.15
N GLY A 174 4.03 1.44 -0.47
CA GLY A 174 5.31 0.92 -0.92
C GLY A 174 5.15 -0.12 -2.01
N ILE A 175 4.54 -1.25 -1.69
CA ILE A 175 4.35 -2.39 -2.58
C ILE A 175 2.90 -2.84 -2.52
N SER A 176 2.25 -3.01 -3.67
CA SER A 176 0.99 -3.73 -3.81
C SER A 176 1.21 -4.95 -4.70
N SER A 177 0.91 -6.15 -4.19
CA SER A 177 1.12 -7.40 -4.91
C SER A 177 -0.17 -8.20 -5.00
N TYR A 178 -0.56 -8.50 -6.22
CA TYR A 178 -1.74 -9.27 -6.56
C TYR A 178 -1.41 -10.31 -7.63
N SER A 179 -1.97 -11.51 -7.52
CA SER A 179 -1.88 -12.47 -8.61
C SER A 179 -3.07 -13.42 -8.62
N SER A 180 -3.52 -13.79 -9.80
CA SER A 180 -4.51 -14.84 -10.00
C SER A 180 -3.92 -16.26 -9.92
N SER A 181 -2.60 -16.38 -9.99
CA SER A 181 -1.84 -17.64 -9.81
C SER A 181 -0.90 -17.49 -8.62
N GLN A 182 -0.39 -18.62 -8.12
CA GLN A 182 0.55 -18.55 -7.01
C GLN A 182 1.89 -17.99 -7.46
N ILE A 183 2.28 -16.84 -6.87
CA ILE A 183 3.60 -16.20 -7.01
C ILE A 183 4.23 -16.00 -5.63
N THR A 184 5.51 -15.67 -5.60
CA THR A 184 6.21 -15.33 -4.35
C THR A 184 6.72 -13.91 -4.37
N LEU A 185 6.47 -13.17 -3.28
CA LEU A 185 7.13 -11.92 -2.93
C LEU A 185 8.10 -12.21 -1.78
N THR A 186 9.40 -12.17 -2.10
CA THR A 186 10.48 -12.38 -1.13
C THR A 186 11.17 -11.06 -0.82
N ILE A 187 11.23 -10.71 0.45
CA ILE A 187 11.87 -9.48 0.94
C ILE A 187 12.91 -9.86 1.98
N THR A 188 14.17 -9.55 1.71
CA THR A 188 15.29 -9.94 2.58
C THR A 188 16.12 -8.73 2.97
N ARG A 189 16.40 -8.54 4.25
CA ARG A 189 17.22 -7.43 4.82
C ARG A 189 16.89 -6.04 4.23
N THR A 190 15.60 -5.80 3.97
CA THR A 190 15.10 -4.60 3.30
C THR A 190 14.32 -3.73 4.28
N SER A 191 14.48 -2.42 4.18
CA SER A 191 13.73 -1.43 4.95
C SER A 191 12.53 -0.92 4.16
N ILE A 192 11.32 -1.06 4.71
CA ILE A 192 10.07 -0.53 4.14
C ILE A 192 9.61 0.59 5.06
N ILE A 193 9.84 1.84 4.67
CA ILE A 193 9.74 2.97 5.59
C ILE A 193 8.97 4.17 5.04
N GLY A 194 8.05 4.70 5.86
CA GLY A 194 7.38 5.97 5.58
C GLY A 194 6.50 5.96 4.33
N ASN A 195 6.01 4.79 3.91
CA ASN A 195 5.08 4.69 2.80
C ASN A 195 3.64 4.95 3.27
N ALA A 196 2.76 5.41 2.36
CA ALA A 196 1.40 5.75 2.70
C ALA A 196 0.40 5.19 1.69
N THR A 197 -0.79 4.77 2.15
CA THR A 197 -1.89 4.48 1.22
C THR A 197 -2.74 5.70 0.97
N GLY A 198 -3.47 5.68 -0.15
CA GLY A 198 -4.41 6.71 -0.50
C GLY A 198 -5.60 6.80 0.47
N ALA A 199 -6.10 8.02 0.66
CA ALA A 199 -7.33 8.26 1.40
C ALA A 199 -8.56 7.88 0.57
N GLY A 200 -9.68 7.59 1.22
CA GLY A 200 -10.97 7.49 0.57
C GLY A 200 -11.46 8.88 0.10
N GLY A 201 -12.11 8.94 -1.06
CA GLY A 201 -12.72 10.15 -1.57
C GLY A 201 -13.98 10.55 -0.76
N PRO A 202 -14.36 11.83 -0.74
CA PRO A 202 -15.60 12.25 -0.11
C PRO A 202 -16.82 11.77 -0.88
N GLY A 203 -17.92 11.52 -0.20
CA GLY A 203 -19.22 11.28 -0.82
C GLY A 203 -19.79 12.57 -1.42
N GLY A 204 -20.59 12.45 -2.49
CA GLY A 204 -21.31 13.57 -3.10
C GLY A 204 -22.39 14.15 -2.18
N ASN A 205 -22.79 15.40 -2.39
CA ASN A 205 -23.81 16.07 -1.60
C ASN A 205 -25.22 15.72 -2.09
N GLY A 206 -26.16 15.63 -1.17
CA GLY A 206 -27.59 15.53 -1.44
C GLY A 206 -28.20 16.84 -1.90
N VAL A 207 -29.36 16.78 -2.53
CA VAL A 207 -30.18 17.93 -2.94
C VAL A 207 -31.65 17.72 -2.51
N ALA A 208 -32.35 18.77 -2.19
CA ALA A 208 -33.71 18.69 -1.66
C ALA A 208 -33.83 17.74 -0.46
N ALA A 209 -34.64 16.70 -0.50
CA ALA A 209 -34.77 15.69 0.55
C ALA A 209 -33.80 14.51 0.37
N LYS A 210 -32.89 14.54 -0.63
CA LYS A 210 -31.98 13.42 -0.88
C LYS A 210 -30.79 13.40 0.08
N PRO A 211 -30.36 12.20 0.52
CA PRO A 211 -29.21 12.08 1.40
C PRO A 211 -27.89 12.36 0.67
N GLY A 212 -26.86 12.70 1.45
CA GLY A 212 -25.48 12.71 0.98
C GLY A 212 -24.96 11.29 0.71
N GLY A 213 -24.00 11.17 -0.19
CA GLY A 213 -23.32 9.92 -0.50
C GLY A 213 -22.36 9.50 0.63
N ARG A 214 -22.06 8.21 0.73
CA ARG A 214 -21.08 7.68 1.67
C ARG A 214 -19.66 8.06 1.23
N GLY A 215 -18.77 8.39 2.16
CA GLY A 215 -17.34 8.50 1.92
C GLY A 215 -16.71 7.16 1.52
N GLY A 216 -15.68 7.20 0.67
CA GLY A 216 -14.90 6.02 0.28
C GLY A 216 -14.05 5.49 1.42
N SER A 217 -13.75 4.20 1.44
CA SER A 217 -12.78 3.63 2.38
C SER A 217 -11.35 3.92 1.90
N ALA A 218 -10.40 4.03 2.83
CA ALA A 218 -8.99 4.17 2.47
C ALA A 218 -8.36 2.86 2.02
N GLY A 219 -7.13 2.93 1.46
CA GLY A 219 -6.33 1.77 1.09
C GLY A 219 -5.71 1.05 2.30
N PHE A 220 -5.29 -0.20 2.10
CA PHE A 220 -4.71 -1.09 3.11
C PHE A 220 -3.21 -1.34 2.85
N GLY A 221 -2.46 -1.77 3.89
CA GLY A 221 -1.09 -2.20 3.75
C GLY A 221 -0.13 -1.12 3.26
N ALA A 222 0.03 -0.01 4.03
CA ALA A 222 0.79 1.13 3.53
C ALA A 222 2.24 0.80 3.19
N GLY A 223 2.90 -0.06 3.96
CA GLY A 223 4.20 -0.60 3.59
C GLY A 223 4.07 -1.62 2.48
N VAL A 224 3.32 -2.71 2.72
CA VAL A 224 3.10 -3.82 1.79
C VAL A 224 1.65 -4.27 1.86
N ASP A 225 1.02 -4.39 0.70
CA ASP A 225 -0.28 -5.00 0.51
C ASP A 225 -0.11 -6.26 -0.34
N VAL A 226 -0.61 -7.39 0.16
CA VAL A 226 -0.52 -8.67 -0.52
C VAL A 226 -1.89 -9.33 -0.52
N VAL A 227 -2.42 -9.57 -1.70
CA VAL A 227 -3.73 -10.20 -1.84
C VAL A 227 -3.73 -11.34 -2.85
N SER A 228 -4.71 -12.23 -2.72
CA SER A 228 -4.92 -13.37 -3.61
C SER A 228 -3.75 -14.37 -3.64
N GLY A 229 -3.20 -14.71 -4.79
CA GLY A 229 -2.22 -15.80 -4.96
C GLY A 229 -0.77 -15.48 -4.54
N THR A 230 -0.48 -14.36 -3.89
CA THR A 230 0.90 -14.00 -3.54
C THR A 230 1.33 -14.56 -2.18
N VAL A 231 2.37 -15.38 -2.17
CA VAL A 231 3.04 -15.86 -0.95
C VAL A 231 4.08 -14.84 -0.49
N LEU A 232 3.88 -14.25 0.71
CA LEU A 232 4.83 -13.28 1.27
C LEU A 232 5.85 -13.94 2.19
N ARG A 233 7.12 -13.65 1.96
CA ARG A 233 8.26 -14.03 2.81
C ARG A 233 9.08 -12.78 3.15
N ILE A 234 9.23 -12.47 4.44
CA ILE A 234 10.10 -11.38 4.90
C ILE A 234 11.16 -11.95 5.84
N THR A 235 12.43 -11.69 5.54
CA THR A 235 13.55 -12.15 6.37
C THR A 235 14.48 -11.00 6.70
N GLY A 236 14.62 -10.69 7.98
CA GLY A 236 15.38 -9.52 8.45
C GLY A 236 14.75 -8.20 8.02
N GLY A 237 15.51 -7.12 8.15
CA GLY A 237 15.03 -5.78 7.80
C GLY A 237 13.92 -5.23 8.71
N SER A 238 13.17 -4.24 8.20
CA SER A 238 12.16 -3.54 8.99
C SER A 238 10.99 -3.02 8.16
N VAL A 239 9.82 -2.97 8.78
CA VAL A 239 8.62 -2.30 8.28
C VAL A 239 8.25 -1.20 9.28
N THR A 240 8.56 0.07 8.95
CA THR A 240 8.57 1.12 9.99
C THR A 240 7.93 2.42 9.51
N GLY A 241 7.08 3.04 10.35
CA GLY A 241 6.57 4.38 10.12
C GLY A 241 5.68 4.50 8.88
N ASN A 242 5.08 3.40 8.41
CA ASN A 242 4.13 3.44 7.30
C ASN A 242 2.73 3.80 7.81
N SER A 243 1.95 4.53 7.00
CA SER A 243 0.67 5.08 7.42
C SER A 243 -0.44 4.78 6.41
N ALA A 244 -1.48 4.09 6.86
CA ALA A 244 -2.66 3.88 6.04
C ALA A 244 -3.50 5.17 5.96
N GLY A 245 -4.17 5.38 4.83
CA GLY A 245 -4.95 6.56 4.54
C GLY A 245 -6.21 6.68 5.42
N SER A 246 -6.77 7.87 5.52
CA SER A 246 -8.06 8.10 6.19
C SER A 246 -9.23 7.79 5.30
N GLY A 247 -10.35 7.37 5.88
CA GLY A 247 -11.63 7.25 5.19
C GLY A 247 -12.11 8.62 4.69
N GLY A 248 -12.86 8.63 3.59
CA GLY A 248 -13.46 9.81 3.01
C GLY A 248 -14.62 10.34 3.87
N LYS A 249 -14.85 11.65 3.86
CA LYS A 249 -15.98 12.28 4.52
C LYS A 249 -17.30 11.91 3.82
N GLY A 250 -18.37 11.68 4.59
CA GLY A 250 -19.73 11.57 4.04
C GLY A 250 -20.20 12.88 3.45
N GLY A 251 -21.02 12.84 2.41
CA GLY A 251 -21.64 13.98 1.76
C GLY A 251 -22.69 14.66 2.65
N THR A 252 -22.93 15.95 2.44
CA THR A 252 -23.98 16.71 3.12
C THR A 252 -25.36 16.29 2.60
N GLY A 253 -26.36 16.14 3.47
CA GLY A 253 -27.74 15.93 3.10
C GLY A 253 -28.37 17.20 2.51
N GLY A 254 -29.35 17.04 1.64
CA GLY A 254 -30.07 18.15 1.03
C GLY A 254 -30.93 18.92 2.03
N ALA A 255 -31.21 20.20 1.70
CA ALA A 255 -31.81 21.17 2.63
C ALA A 255 -33.26 20.87 3.07
N GLU A 256 -33.96 19.95 2.42
CA GLU A 256 -35.35 19.60 2.70
C GLU A 256 -35.47 18.29 3.53
N GLY A 257 -34.57 18.10 4.51
CA GLY A 257 -34.55 16.92 5.36
C GLY A 257 -33.70 15.77 4.84
N GLY A 258 -32.80 16.02 3.92
CA GLY A 258 -31.86 15.01 3.44
C GLY A 258 -30.94 14.52 4.57
N GLY A 259 -30.79 13.19 4.72
CA GLY A 259 -29.88 12.60 5.69
C GLY A 259 -28.41 12.84 5.33
N ALA A 260 -27.54 12.86 6.33
CA ALA A 260 -26.09 12.90 6.11
C ALA A 260 -25.57 11.61 5.49
N GLY A 261 -24.56 11.69 4.66
CA GLY A 261 -23.79 10.54 4.21
C GLY A 261 -22.88 10.00 5.34
N ASP A 262 -22.69 8.69 5.38
CA ASP A 262 -21.77 8.06 6.33
C ASP A 262 -20.29 8.35 5.95
N GLY A 263 -19.40 8.40 6.94
CA GLY A 263 -17.97 8.42 6.73
C GLY A 263 -17.45 7.08 6.19
N GLY A 264 -16.40 7.11 5.37
CA GLY A 264 -15.69 5.92 4.92
C GLY A 264 -14.77 5.35 6.01
N SER A 265 -14.46 4.07 5.94
CA SER A 265 -13.54 3.43 6.88
C SER A 265 -12.09 3.84 6.61
N GLY A 266 -11.29 4.01 7.67
CA GLY A 266 -9.84 4.17 7.60
C GLY A 266 -9.15 2.90 7.10
N GLY A 267 -7.96 3.05 6.58
CA GLY A 267 -7.19 1.94 6.03
C GLY A 267 -6.67 0.99 7.12
N VAL A 268 -6.72 -0.30 6.85
CA VAL A 268 -6.21 -1.38 7.71
C VAL A 268 -4.73 -1.58 7.43
N ALA A 269 -3.94 -1.92 8.46
CA ALA A 269 -2.51 -2.21 8.40
C ALA A 269 -1.67 -1.05 7.82
N GLY A 270 -1.13 -0.25 8.71
CA GLY A 270 -0.10 0.72 8.32
C GLY A 270 1.15 0.02 7.79
N GLY A 271 1.56 -1.10 8.41
CA GLY A 271 2.72 -1.87 8.00
C GLY A 271 2.41 -2.82 6.86
N VAL A 272 1.90 -4.01 7.14
CA VAL A 272 1.67 -5.08 6.15
C VAL A 272 0.24 -5.57 6.23
N PHE A 273 -0.46 -5.56 5.11
CA PHE A 273 -1.73 -6.24 4.93
C PHE A 273 -1.56 -7.47 4.05
N MET A 274 -2.20 -8.56 4.46
CA MET A 274 -2.26 -9.77 3.67
C MET A 274 -3.62 -10.41 3.74
N SER A 275 -4.10 -10.89 2.58
CA SER A 275 -5.36 -11.63 2.47
C SER A 275 -5.24 -12.68 1.37
N SER A 276 -5.50 -13.94 1.71
CA SER A 276 -5.55 -14.99 0.70
C SER A 276 -6.92 -15.04 0.01
N SER A 277 -6.99 -15.67 -1.13
CA SER A 277 -8.26 -16.05 -1.74
C SER A 277 -8.94 -17.12 -0.89
N GLN A 278 -10.26 -17.08 -0.78
CA GLN A 278 -11.05 -18.01 0.04
C GLN A 278 -10.62 -19.46 -0.16
N GLY A 279 -10.22 -20.11 0.92
CA GLY A 279 -9.87 -21.54 0.97
C GLY A 279 -8.45 -21.90 0.52
N VAL A 280 -7.60 -20.94 0.17
CA VAL A 280 -6.18 -21.16 -0.18
C VAL A 280 -5.29 -20.55 0.89
N LEU A 281 -4.68 -21.39 1.73
CA LEU A 281 -3.69 -20.93 2.71
C LEU A 281 -2.32 -20.79 2.03
N LEU A 282 -1.79 -19.60 1.99
CA LEU A 282 -0.47 -19.28 1.40
C LEU A 282 0.66 -19.40 2.41
N ASN A 283 0.32 -19.45 3.71
CA ASN A 283 1.24 -19.60 4.82
C ASN A 283 2.43 -18.60 4.74
N PRO A 284 2.18 -17.29 4.72
CA PRO A 284 3.23 -16.30 4.78
C PRO A 284 4.08 -16.48 6.03
N ALA A 285 5.35 -16.03 5.97
CA ALA A 285 6.26 -16.13 7.09
C ALA A 285 7.20 -14.93 7.17
N PHE A 286 7.38 -14.42 8.40
CA PHE A 286 8.36 -13.37 8.70
C PHE A 286 9.38 -13.94 9.69
N THR A 287 10.67 -13.66 9.44
CA THR A 287 11.76 -14.13 10.28
C THR A 287 12.71 -12.98 10.62
N GLY A 288 12.98 -12.74 11.89
CA GLY A 288 13.96 -11.75 12.35
C GLY A 288 13.65 -10.30 11.94
N THR A 289 12.39 -9.96 11.65
CA THR A 289 11.94 -8.65 11.15
C THR A 289 11.39 -7.80 12.29
N THR A 290 11.51 -6.47 12.19
CA THR A 290 10.84 -5.51 13.07
C THR A 290 9.68 -4.84 12.34
N VAL A 291 8.50 -4.77 12.98
CA VAL A 291 7.30 -4.08 12.49
C VAL A 291 6.89 -3.04 13.51
N THR A 292 7.32 -1.78 13.34
CA THR A 292 7.20 -0.78 14.40
C THR A 292 6.79 0.60 13.89
N GLY A 293 6.06 1.36 14.74
CA GLY A 293 5.69 2.74 14.45
C GLY A 293 4.76 2.90 13.26
N ASN A 294 4.08 1.84 12.82
CA ASN A 294 3.13 1.92 11.73
C ASN A 294 1.74 2.32 12.23
N GLN A 295 0.96 3.01 11.40
CA GLN A 295 -0.33 3.54 11.79
C GLN A 295 -1.43 3.13 10.80
N ALA A 296 -2.52 2.58 11.31
CA ALA A 296 -3.74 2.38 10.55
C ALA A 296 -4.51 3.71 10.37
N GLY A 297 -5.34 3.80 9.35
CA GLY A 297 -5.98 5.04 8.95
C GLY A 297 -7.13 5.48 9.86
N ARG A 298 -7.33 6.78 10.04
CA ARG A 298 -8.51 7.34 10.71
C ARG A 298 -9.77 7.09 9.88
N GLY A 299 -10.91 6.82 10.52
CA GLY A 299 -12.23 6.81 9.88
C GLY A 299 -12.62 8.20 9.36
N GLY A 300 -13.37 8.23 8.27
CA GLY A 300 -13.94 9.47 7.73
C GLY A 300 -15.06 10.03 8.63
N ASP A 301 -15.20 11.34 8.65
CA ASP A 301 -16.32 11.98 9.35
C ASP A 301 -17.63 11.76 8.57
N ALA A 302 -18.75 11.66 9.29
CA ALA A 302 -20.05 11.74 8.67
C ALA A 302 -20.27 13.11 8.01
N GLY A 303 -21.16 13.16 7.05
CA GLY A 303 -21.67 14.42 6.49
C GLY A 303 -22.52 15.21 7.48
N VAL A 304 -23.01 16.34 7.04
CA VAL A 304 -23.97 17.16 7.79
C VAL A 304 -25.37 16.86 7.26
N ALA A 305 -26.33 16.56 8.14
CA ALA A 305 -27.71 16.38 7.71
C ALA A 305 -28.38 17.73 7.38
N GLY A 306 -29.32 17.72 6.44
CA GLY A 306 -30.24 18.82 6.24
C GLY A 306 -31.22 18.95 7.42
N PRO A 307 -31.96 20.07 7.54
CA PRO A 307 -32.94 20.29 8.62
C PRO A 307 -33.94 19.14 8.72
N GLY A 308 -34.01 18.46 9.89
CA GLY A 308 -34.85 17.30 10.09
C GLY A 308 -34.36 15.99 9.49
N GLY A 309 -33.24 15.99 8.82
CA GLY A 309 -32.57 14.78 8.31
C GLY A 309 -31.89 13.98 9.42
N TYR A 310 -31.63 12.70 9.17
CA TYR A 310 -30.92 11.83 10.11
C TYR A 310 -29.38 12.06 10.02
N SER A 311 -28.70 11.92 11.14
CA SER A 311 -27.23 12.00 11.21
C SER A 311 -26.58 10.77 10.56
N GLY A 312 -25.48 10.97 9.84
CA GLY A 312 -24.67 9.89 9.30
C GLY A 312 -23.84 9.17 10.38
N TYR A 313 -23.45 7.93 10.09
CA TYR A 313 -22.52 7.18 10.91
C TYR A 313 -21.09 7.64 10.68
N SER A 314 -20.29 7.64 11.75
CA SER A 314 -18.84 7.81 11.62
C SER A 314 -18.21 6.65 10.84
N GLY A 315 -17.17 6.91 10.08
CA GLY A 315 -16.30 5.85 9.54
C GLY A 315 -15.54 5.14 10.66
N TYR A 316 -15.38 3.84 10.54
CA TYR A 316 -14.54 3.06 11.46
C TYR A 316 -13.08 3.47 11.30
N GLY A 317 -12.32 3.56 12.41
CA GLY A 317 -10.87 3.59 12.38
C GLY A 317 -10.31 2.27 11.85
N GLY A 318 -9.17 2.34 11.14
CA GLY A 318 -8.46 1.17 10.69
C GLY A 318 -7.87 0.38 11.87
N ARG A 319 -7.69 -0.92 11.69
CA ARG A 319 -7.15 -1.84 12.71
C ARG A 319 -5.84 -2.45 12.22
N GLY A 320 -5.05 -3.03 13.15
CA GLY A 320 -3.77 -3.64 12.81
C GLY A 320 -2.77 -2.61 12.33
N GLY A 321 -2.44 -1.60 13.14
CA GLY A 321 -1.44 -0.60 12.76
C GLY A 321 -0.18 -1.23 12.19
N GLY A 322 0.30 -2.33 12.80
CA GLY A 322 1.41 -3.13 12.30
C GLY A 322 1.01 -4.10 11.19
N LEU A 323 0.13 -5.06 11.50
CA LEU A 323 -0.23 -6.18 10.63
C LEU A 323 -1.74 -6.38 10.51
N GLY A 324 -2.22 -6.63 9.29
CA GLY A 324 -3.55 -7.15 9.01
C GLY A 324 -3.43 -8.51 8.33
N VAL A 325 -4.05 -9.56 8.89
CA VAL A 325 -3.98 -10.93 8.37
C VAL A 325 -5.40 -11.47 8.20
N PHE A 326 -5.82 -11.67 6.97
CA PHE A 326 -7.17 -12.09 6.62
C PHE A 326 -7.16 -13.38 5.81
N ASP A 327 -8.04 -14.30 6.19
CA ASP A 327 -8.26 -15.58 5.50
C ASP A 327 -6.98 -16.42 5.26
N ASP A 328 -5.95 -16.28 6.13
CA ASP A 328 -4.67 -16.99 6.01
C ASP A 328 -4.08 -17.31 7.39
N SER A 329 -2.89 -17.92 7.40
CA SER A 329 -2.11 -18.14 8.61
C SER A 329 -0.71 -17.57 8.46
N LEU A 330 -0.24 -16.77 9.44
CA LEU A 330 1.07 -16.14 9.45
C LEU A 330 1.95 -16.73 10.55
N THR A 331 3.20 -17.07 10.23
CA THR A 331 4.21 -17.39 11.23
C THR A 331 5.16 -16.21 11.42
N LEU A 332 5.33 -15.80 12.69
CA LEU A 332 6.27 -14.78 13.11
C LEU A 332 7.40 -15.47 13.91
N ASP A 333 8.59 -15.54 13.33
CA ASP A 333 9.76 -16.16 13.93
C ASP A 333 10.79 -15.07 14.29
N GLN A 334 11.08 -14.88 15.60
CA GLN A 334 11.97 -13.83 16.10
C GLN A 334 11.56 -12.40 15.65
N VAL A 335 10.26 -12.16 15.43
CA VAL A 335 9.70 -10.89 14.96
C VAL A 335 9.25 -10.05 16.14
N LYS A 336 9.48 -8.74 16.05
CA LYS A 336 8.94 -7.76 16.99
C LYS A 336 7.86 -6.92 16.31
N VAL A 337 6.65 -6.92 16.88
CA VAL A 337 5.54 -6.05 16.47
C VAL A 337 5.25 -5.09 17.62
N GLY A 338 5.69 -3.83 17.49
CA GLY A 338 5.61 -2.88 18.60
C GLY A 338 5.41 -1.44 18.17
N ASP A 339 4.93 -0.60 19.09
CA ASP A 339 4.74 0.84 18.87
C ASP A 339 3.88 1.19 17.63
N ASN A 340 3.02 0.27 17.19
CA ASN A 340 2.08 0.52 16.11
C ASN A 340 0.76 1.04 16.69
N ALA A 341 0.00 1.78 15.87
CA ALA A 341 -1.25 2.38 16.31
C ALA A 341 -2.43 2.05 15.39
N ALA A 342 -3.58 1.73 15.98
CA ALA A 342 -4.86 1.68 15.28
C ALA A 342 -5.31 3.10 14.91
N GLY A 343 -6.19 3.20 13.91
CA GLY A 343 -6.81 4.45 13.50
C GLY A 343 -7.99 4.82 14.40
N GLU A 344 -8.12 6.10 14.69
CA GLU A 344 -9.29 6.63 15.40
C GLU A 344 -10.55 6.61 14.50
N PRO A 345 -11.76 6.47 15.05
CA PRO A 345 -12.97 6.62 14.27
C PRO A 345 -13.14 8.06 13.78
N GLY A 346 -13.96 8.24 12.76
CA GLY A 346 -14.44 9.55 12.32
C GLY A 346 -15.39 10.21 13.33
N ALA A 347 -15.70 11.49 13.12
CA ALA A 347 -16.80 12.15 13.81
C ALA A 347 -18.15 11.74 13.19
N GLY A 348 -19.18 11.56 14.02
CA GLY A 348 -20.52 11.14 13.58
C GLY A 348 -21.25 10.35 14.65
N SER A 349 -22.39 9.75 14.27
CA SER A 349 -23.13 8.88 15.16
C SER A 349 -22.41 7.54 15.35
N TYR A 350 -22.46 6.98 16.56
CA TYR A 350 -21.95 5.66 16.91
C TYR A 350 -20.46 5.42 16.56
N PRO A 351 -19.54 6.22 17.06
CA PRO A 351 -18.12 5.97 16.84
C PRO A 351 -17.69 4.63 17.48
N SER A 352 -17.00 3.79 16.73
CA SER A 352 -16.42 2.54 17.27
C SER A 352 -15.05 2.83 17.84
N PRO A 353 -14.73 2.34 19.06
CA PRO A 353 -13.39 2.49 19.62
C PRO A 353 -12.31 1.95 18.69
N ALA A 354 -11.15 2.61 18.68
CA ALA A 354 -9.95 2.08 18.04
C ALA A 354 -9.54 0.75 18.69
N SER A 355 -9.04 -0.19 17.92
CA SER A 355 -8.58 -1.50 18.43
C SER A 355 -7.54 -2.13 17.51
N GLY A 356 -6.66 -2.99 18.10
CA GLY A 356 -5.67 -3.75 17.36
C GLY A 356 -4.56 -2.88 16.76
N GLY A 357 -3.87 -2.12 17.58
CA GLY A 357 -2.73 -1.34 17.11
C GLY A 357 -1.62 -2.21 16.51
N GLY A 358 -1.35 -3.37 17.12
CA GLY A 358 -0.34 -4.30 16.63
C GLY A 358 -0.86 -5.17 15.48
N ILE A 359 -1.76 -6.11 15.79
CA ILE A 359 -2.23 -7.14 14.84
C ILE A 359 -3.75 -7.16 14.79
N HIS A 360 -4.29 -7.18 13.56
CA HIS A 360 -5.68 -7.47 13.27
C HIS A 360 -5.80 -8.77 12.47
N THR A 361 -6.56 -9.72 12.98
CA THR A 361 -6.90 -10.99 12.31
C THR A 361 -8.37 -11.02 11.94
N LEU A 362 -8.67 -11.63 10.79
CA LEU A 362 -10.03 -11.98 10.37
C LEU A 362 -10.00 -13.35 9.68
N ASN A 363 -10.68 -14.34 10.26
CA ASN A 363 -10.60 -15.74 9.78
C ASN A 363 -9.15 -16.22 9.59
N ALA A 364 -8.26 -15.83 10.48
CA ALA A 364 -6.82 -16.02 10.33
C ALA A 364 -6.18 -16.43 11.66
N ARG A 365 -4.98 -17.02 11.57
CA ARG A 365 -4.20 -17.40 12.74
C ARG A 365 -2.77 -16.88 12.62
N VAL A 366 -2.26 -16.25 13.66
CA VAL A 366 -0.86 -15.83 13.76
C VAL A 366 -0.14 -16.67 14.81
N THR A 367 0.96 -17.30 14.44
CA THR A 367 1.78 -18.13 15.33
C THR A 367 3.08 -17.40 15.66
N LEU A 368 3.34 -17.21 16.98
CA LEU A 368 4.56 -16.60 17.49
C LEU A 368 5.55 -17.69 17.90
N VAL A 369 6.76 -17.68 17.35
CA VAL A 369 7.79 -18.67 17.67
C VAL A 369 9.15 -18.01 17.94
N ASN A 370 10.03 -18.73 18.60
CA ASN A 370 11.44 -18.37 18.83
C ASN A 370 11.66 -16.94 19.39
N GLY A 371 10.80 -16.51 20.31
CA GLY A 371 10.91 -15.19 20.95
C GLY A 371 10.26 -14.05 20.16
N ALA A 372 9.39 -14.36 19.19
CA ALA A 372 8.53 -13.34 18.58
C ALA A 372 7.64 -12.68 19.65
N ALA A 373 7.45 -11.37 19.57
CA ALA A 373 6.74 -10.59 20.56
C ALA A 373 5.83 -9.52 19.93
N VAL A 374 4.66 -9.32 20.56
CA VAL A 374 3.71 -8.25 20.21
C VAL A 374 3.49 -7.41 21.46
N SER A 375 3.96 -6.16 21.48
CA SER A 375 3.91 -5.33 22.68
C SER A 375 3.97 -3.83 22.38
N GLY A 376 3.44 -3.01 23.28
CA GLY A 376 3.55 -1.55 23.18
C GLY A 376 2.68 -0.91 22.10
N ASN A 377 1.77 -1.66 21.49
CA ASN A 377 0.90 -1.13 20.44
C ASN A 377 -0.32 -0.41 21.06
N LEU A 378 -0.90 0.55 20.33
CA LEU A 378 -1.97 1.42 20.80
C LEU A 378 -3.27 1.21 20.02
N PRO A 379 -4.43 1.10 20.67
CA PRO A 379 -4.66 1.06 22.13
C PRO A 379 -4.36 -0.31 22.75
N ASP A 380 -4.22 -1.36 21.95
CA ASP A 380 -3.97 -2.74 22.35
C ASP A 380 -3.09 -3.47 21.34
N ASN A 381 -2.59 -4.65 21.72
CA ASN A 381 -1.66 -5.39 20.87
C ASN A 381 -2.36 -6.20 19.77
N CYS A 382 -3.54 -6.76 20.03
CA CYS A 382 -4.24 -7.64 19.08
C CYS A 382 -5.75 -7.47 19.18
N VAL A 383 -6.45 -7.39 18.04
CA VAL A 383 -7.94 -7.34 18.03
C VAL A 383 -8.53 -8.62 18.61
N SER A 384 -8.01 -9.77 18.20
CA SER A 384 -8.46 -11.10 18.64
C SER A 384 -7.29 -11.89 19.21
N PRO A 385 -6.99 -11.77 20.53
CA PRO A 385 -5.87 -12.49 21.13
C PRO A 385 -5.96 -14.03 20.99
N ALA A 386 -7.16 -14.58 20.86
CA ALA A 386 -7.37 -16.03 20.64
C ALA A 386 -6.78 -16.50 19.29
N ASP A 387 -6.74 -15.63 18.27
CA ASP A 387 -6.19 -15.91 16.97
C ASP A 387 -4.66 -15.72 16.92
N VAL A 388 -4.10 -15.11 17.98
CA VAL A 388 -2.67 -14.82 18.15
C VAL A 388 -2.22 -15.36 19.51
N PRO A 389 -2.09 -16.68 19.71
CA PRO A 389 -1.66 -17.24 20.99
C PRO A 389 -0.35 -16.65 21.46
N GLY A 390 -0.32 -16.16 22.71
CA GLY A 390 0.81 -15.43 23.29
C GLY A 390 0.74 -13.91 23.17
N CYS A 391 -0.23 -13.37 22.43
CA CYS A 391 -0.52 -11.93 22.47
C CYS A 391 -1.29 -11.56 23.72
N VAL A 392 -0.74 -10.67 24.51
CA VAL A 392 -1.37 -10.12 25.72
C VAL A 392 -1.70 -8.65 25.47
N ASN A 393 -2.95 -8.28 25.65
CA ASN A 393 -3.38 -6.89 25.52
C ASN A 393 -3.12 -6.11 26.80
N ASP A 394 -2.17 -5.20 26.75
CA ASP A 394 -1.99 -4.16 27.75
C ASP A 394 -2.76 -2.93 27.27
N PHE A 395 -3.99 -2.74 27.73
CA PHE A 395 -4.79 -1.56 27.35
C PHE A 395 -4.07 -0.29 27.86
N ARG A 396 -3.39 0.39 26.96
CA ARG A 396 -2.80 1.70 27.22
C ARG A 396 -3.75 2.76 26.70
N THR A 397 -4.20 3.67 27.56
CA THR A 397 -4.85 4.89 27.11
C THR A 397 -3.81 5.72 26.36
N ALA A 398 -4.10 6.05 25.10
CA ALA A 398 -3.28 6.98 24.34
C ALA A 398 -3.25 8.33 25.08
N GLU A 399 -2.17 8.62 25.80
CA GLU A 399 -1.80 10.03 25.95
C GLU A 399 -1.50 10.51 24.52
N VAL A 400 -2.20 11.57 24.12
CA VAL A 400 -2.13 12.14 22.75
C VAL A 400 -0.70 12.68 22.52
N HIS A 401 0.20 11.77 22.19
CA HIS A 401 1.44 12.09 21.51
C HIS A 401 1.26 11.62 20.08
N GLY A 402 0.72 12.50 19.24
CA GLY A 402 0.81 12.31 17.80
C GLY A 402 2.27 12.04 17.45
N PRO A 403 2.57 11.10 16.52
CA PRO A 403 3.94 10.88 16.09
C PRO A 403 4.50 12.24 15.65
N ASP A 404 5.62 12.64 16.27
CA ASP A 404 6.29 13.89 15.92
C ASP A 404 6.77 13.75 14.47
N GLN A 405 5.99 14.32 13.57
CA GLN A 405 6.26 14.36 12.13
C GLN A 405 7.66 14.95 11.83
N ARG A 406 8.22 15.74 12.77
CA ARG A 406 9.60 16.25 12.69
C ARG A 406 10.63 15.16 12.92
N ALA A 407 10.40 14.24 13.88
CA ALA A 407 11.33 13.14 14.16
C ALA A 407 11.42 12.15 12.97
N ILE A 408 10.32 11.95 12.24
CA ILE A 408 10.29 11.11 11.03
C ILE A 408 11.03 11.80 9.88
N ALA A 409 10.83 13.10 9.70
CA ALA A 409 11.53 13.89 8.68
C ALA A 409 13.04 14.02 8.96
N GLU A 410 13.45 14.15 10.20
CA GLU A 410 14.86 14.23 10.60
C GLU A 410 15.59 12.88 10.43
N ARG A 411 14.93 11.76 10.72
CA ARG A 411 15.49 10.42 10.45
C ARG A 411 15.63 10.13 8.96
N ALA A 412 14.68 10.56 8.13
CA ALA A 412 14.80 10.48 6.67
C ALA A 412 15.92 11.37 6.11
N ALA A 413 16.27 12.47 6.80
CA ALA A 413 17.37 13.35 6.41
C ALA A 413 18.75 12.83 6.82
N VAL A 414 18.85 11.97 7.85
CA VAL A 414 20.11 11.33 8.28
C VAL A 414 20.57 10.23 7.33
N ILE A 415 19.64 9.62 6.57
CA ILE A 415 19.96 8.61 5.53
C ILE A 415 20.46 9.29 4.24
N ARG A 416 20.40 10.62 4.14
CA ARG A 416 20.88 11.45 3.00
C ARG A 416 22.28 12.06 3.22
N ARG A 417 23.05 11.60 4.21
CA ARG A 417 24.45 12.03 4.43
C ARG A 417 25.42 10.85 4.37
#